data_f8596413bce6ac6193fe28561c2eee60
#
_entry.id   f8596413bce6ac6193fe28561c2eee60
#
_cell.length_a   1.000
_cell.length_b   1.000
_cell.length_c   1.000
_cell.angle_alpha   90.00
_cell.angle_beta   90.00
_cell.angle_gamma   90.00
#
_symmetry.space_group_name_H-M   'P 1'
#
loop_
_entity.id
_entity.type
_entity.pdbx_description
1 polymer ?
#
loop_
_entity_poly.entity_id
_entity_poly.type
_entity_poly.pdbx_seq_one_letter_code
_entity_poly.pdbx_strand_id
1 'polypeptide(L)'
;ASDVYKRQACTGFDAVAQAIESYWSVNSTDESRSYSLKALGLLWKQLPLLIKNLDNKELRSEVAEGAYYAGRAIDITTTTAPHAFSYKFTSLYGIPHGHAVALTFPYFFALNLYGERLQSTLDSYEYGQRMKLLVQFLDADRSDFLSCQLHMSTYISSLGLSAKALTFDELASAVSSFNEQRGRNNPVVIDEEVKSGLQNYFMELKESDKE
;
A
#
# COMPACT_ATOMS: atom_id res chain seq x y z
N ALA A 1 25.02 -0.23 8.14
CA ALA A 1 24.48 -0.61 6.81
C ALA A 1 23.01 -1.08 6.89
N SER A 2 22.64 -1.94 7.87
CA SER A 2 21.27 -2.46 7.98
C SER A 2 20.21 -1.39 8.25
N ASP A 3 20.51 -0.35 9.02
CA ASP A 3 19.54 0.69 9.41
C ASP A 3 19.27 1.67 8.26
N VAL A 4 20.27 2.00 7.45
CA VAL A 4 20.09 2.86 6.26
C VAL A 4 19.25 2.13 5.23
N TYR A 5 19.53 0.84 5.00
CA TYR A 5 18.74 -0.02 4.11
C TYR A 5 17.27 -0.07 4.54
N LYS A 6 17.01 -0.41 5.81
CA LYS A 6 15.63 -0.49 6.34
C LYS A 6 14.89 0.84 6.24
N ARG A 7 15.57 1.95 6.57
CA ARG A 7 14.98 3.28 6.45
C ARG A 7 14.60 3.58 5.00
N GLN A 8 15.51 3.32 4.03
CA GLN A 8 15.24 3.56 2.62
C GLN A 8 14.09 2.69 2.11
N ALA A 9 14.04 1.40 2.49
CA ALA A 9 12.94 0.50 2.14
C ALA A 9 11.60 1.01 2.68
N CYS A 10 11.55 1.36 3.98
CA CYS A 10 10.32 1.85 4.62
C CYS A 10 9.83 3.16 3.99
N THR A 11 10.71 4.17 3.88
CA THR A 11 10.30 5.48 3.34
C THR A 11 10.00 5.42 1.84
N GLY A 12 10.72 4.59 1.10
CA GLY A 12 10.46 4.38 -0.33
C GLY A 12 9.13 3.67 -0.57
N PHE A 13 8.83 2.61 0.20
CA PHE A 13 7.53 1.94 0.10
C PHE A 13 6.38 2.86 0.56
N ASP A 14 6.59 3.68 1.58
CA ASP A 14 5.62 4.69 2.00
C ASP A 14 5.20 5.59 0.84
N ALA A 15 6.17 6.08 0.05
CA ALA A 15 5.90 6.89 -1.13
C ALA A 15 5.17 6.10 -2.25
N VAL A 16 5.52 4.82 -2.47
CA VAL A 16 4.77 3.94 -3.40
C VAL A 16 3.32 3.79 -2.95
N ALA A 17 3.11 3.49 -1.67
CA ALA A 17 1.78 3.34 -1.08
C ALA A 17 0.96 4.64 -1.23
N GLN A 18 1.55 5.79 -0.89
CA GLN A 18 0.92 7.10 -1.05
C GLN A 18 0.48 7.36 -2.50
N ALA A 19 1.32 7.04 -3.48
CA ALA A 19 0.98 7.22 -4.89
C ALA A 19 -0.18 6.31 -5.32
N ILE A 20 -0.17 5.04 -4.92
CA ILE A 20 -1.26 4.10 -5.22
C ILE A 20 -2.54 4.51 -4.51
N GLU A 21 -2.48 4.85 -3.22
CA GLU A 21 -3.63 5.25 -2.43
C GLU A 21 -4.27 6.54 -2.94
N SER A 22 -3.46 7.52 -3.33
CA SER A 22 -3.98 8.74 -3.97
C SER A 22 -4.70 8.43 -5.29
N TYR A 23 -4.20 7.47 -6.07
CA TYR A 23 -4.78 7.13 -7.36
C TYR A 23 -6.18 6.52 -7.24
N TRP A 24 -6.39 5.64 -6.25
CA TRP A 24 -7.69 4.99 -6.05
C TRP A 24 -8.64 5.72 -5.09
N SER A 25 -8.15 6.70 -4.32
CA SER A 25 -8.95 7.44 -3.34
C SER A 25 -10.28 7.94 -3.89
N VAL A 26 -11.32 7.98 -3.05
CA VAL A 26 -12.60 8.63 -3.40
C VAL A 26 -12.44 10.12 -3.71
N ASN A 27 -11.39 10.74 -3.15
CA ASN A 27 -11.06 12.15 -3.38
C ASN A 27 -10.11 12.37 -4.56
N SER A 28 -9.81 11.33 -5.36
CA SER A 28 -8.88 11.47 -6.48
C SER A 28 -9.41 12.40 -7.56
N THR A 29 -8.54 13.26 -8.06
CA THR A 29 -8.77 14.17 -9.18
C THR A 29 -7.87 13.80 -10.35
N ASP A 30 -8.10 14.38 -11.53
CA ASP A 30 -7.20 14.19 -12.67
C ASP A 30 -5.78 14.66 -12.34
N GLU A 31 -5.65 15.77 -11.60
CA GLU A 31 -4.36 16.29 -11.16
C GLU A 31 -3.66 15.30 -10.21
N SER A 32 -4.33 14.83 -9.16
CA SER A 32 -3.72 13.90 -8.22
C SER A 32 -3.35 12.58 -8.88
N ARG A 33 -4.18 12.06 -9.80
CA ARG A 33 -3.86 10.86 -10.57
C ARG A 33 -2.65 11.04 -11.49
N SER A 34 -2.51 12.23 -12.09
CA SER A 34 -1.32 12.55 -12.88
C SER A 34 -0.05 12.54 -12.02
N TYR A 35 -0.08 13.13 -10.81
CA TYR A 35 1.03 13.03 -9.87
C TYR A 35 1.31 11.60 -9.41
N SER A 36 0.27 10.82 -9.13
CA SER A 36 0.40 9.41 -8.76
C SER A 36 1.11 8.59 -9.83
N LEU A 37 0.71 8.72 -11.08
CA LEU A 37 1.35 7.99 -12.18
C LEU A 37 2.80 8.43 -12.42
N LYS A 38 3.11 9.73 -12.29
CA LYS A 38 4.49 10.22 -12.32
C LYS A 38 5.32 9.62 -11.19
N ALA A 39 4.78 9.63 -9.98
CA ALA A 39 5.43 9.03 -8.82
C ALA A 39 5.72 7.54 -9.05
N LEU A 40 4.73 6.77 -9.48
CA LEU A 40 4.87 5.32 -9.73
C LEU A 40 5.86 5.04 -10.86
N GLY A 41 5.90 5.86 -11.91
CA GLY A 41 6.88 5.75 -13.00
C GLY A 41 8.32 5.84 -12.52
N LEU A 42 8.57 6.65 -11.47
CA LEU A 42 9.89 6.85 -10.87
C LEU A 42 10.17 5.88 -9.69
N LEU A 43 9.14 5.37 -9.02
CA LEU A 43 9.31 4.57 -7.80
C LEU A 43 9.26 3.06 -8.07
N TRP A 44 8.29 2.60 -8.87
CA TRP A 44 7.93 1.19 -8.92
C TRP A 44 9.08 0.27 -9.29
N LYS A 45 9.84 0.62 -10.32
CA LYS A 45 10.99 -0.16 -10.77
C LYS A 45 12.30 0.27 -10.11
N GLN A 46 12.46 1.56 -9.81
CA GLN A 46 13.71 2.11 -9.30
C GLN A 46 13.96 1.83 -7.82
N LEU A 47 12.90 1.78 -7.00
CA LEU A 47 13.05 1.52 -5.57
C LEU A 47 13.71 0.15 -5.28
N PRO A 48 13.27 -0.99 -5.86
CA PRO A 48 13.97 -2.26 -5.66
C PRO A 48 15.43 -2.26 -6.15
N LEU A 49 15.75 -1.49 -7.19
CA LEU A 49 17.12 -1.34 -7.68
C LEU A 49 17.95 -0.48 -6.71
N LEU A 50 17.39 0.62 -6.22
CA LEU A 50 18.05 1.46 -5.22
C LEU A 50 18.36 0.70 -3.94
N ILE A 51 17.42 -0.12 -3.46
CA ILE A 51 17.61 -0.94 -2.26
C ILE A 51 18.82 -1.89 -2.40
N LYS A 52 19.10 -2.37 -3.60
CA LYS A 52 20.27 -3.22 -3.89
C LYS A 52 21.57 -2.43 -4.08
N ASN A 53 21.48 -1.12 -4.36
CA ASN A 53 22.63 -0.26 -4.61
C ASN A 53 22.37 1.15 -4.10
N LEU A 54 22.45 1.33 -2.78
CA LEU A 54 22.17 2.59 -2.07
C LEU A 54 23.08 3.76 -2.46
N ASP A 55 24.25 3.50 -3.03
CA ASP A 55 25.22 4.52 -3.42
C ASP A 55 24.96 5.07 -4.84
N ASN A 56 24.04 4.47 -5.60
CA ASN A 56 23.69 4.95 -6.94
C ASN A 56 22.91 6.27 -6.85
N LYS A 57 23.58 7.36 -7.27
CA LYS A 57 23.04 8.72 -7.17
C LYS A 57 21.87 8.98 -8.10
N GLU A 58 21.84 8.36 -9.28
CA GLU A 58 20.76 8.50 -10.26
C GLU A 58 19.47 7.85 -9.71
N LEU A 59 19.55 6.60 -9.23
CA LEU A 59 18.42 5.92 -8.60
C LEU A 59 17.90 6.69 -7.37
N ARG A 60 18.81 7.26 -6.57
CA ARG A 60 18.41 8.12 -5.42
C ARG A 60 17.66 9.35 -5.86
N SER A 61 18.10 9.99 -6.95
CA SER A 61 17.45 11.19 -7.50
C SER A 61 16.06 10.85 -8.02
N GLU A 62 15.92 9.77 -8.78
CA GLU A 62 14.64 9.31 -9.34
C GLU A 62 13.65 8.93 -8.23
N VAL A 63 14.10 8.18 -7.23
CA VAL A 63 13.26 7.79 -6.08
C VAL A 63 12.87 9.03 -5.25
N ALA A 64 13.76 9.99 -5.07
CA ALA A 64 13.45 11.24 -4.35
C ALA A 64 12.43 12.10 -5.12
N GLU A 65 12.55 12.20 -6.44
CA GLU A 65 11.59 12.89 -7.30
C GLU A 65 10.23 12.17 -7.30
N GLY A 66 10.24 10.85 -7.37
CA GLY A 66 9.01 10.04 -7.24
C GLY A 66 8.30 10.26 -5.90
N ALA A 67 9.05 10.30 -4.79
CA ALA A 67 8.50 10.62 -3.47
C ALA A 67 7.91 12.04 -3.40
N TYR A 68 8.53 13.01 -4.07
CA TYR A 68 7.98 14.36 -4.20
C TYR A 68 6.60 14.35 -4.90
N TYR A 69 6.46 13.64 -6.03
CA TYR A 69 5.17 13.55 -6.72
C TYR A 69 4.12 12.76 -5.90
N ALA A 70 4.53 11.72 -5.18
CA ALA A 70 3.62 11.02 -4.25
C ALA A 70 3.08 11.98 -3.17
N GLY A 71 3.95 12.81 -2.60
CA GLY A 71 3.55 13.86 -1.64
C GLY A 71 2.57 14.87 -2.25
N ARG A 72 2.79 15.30 -3.50
CA ARG A 72 1.86 16.19 -4.23
C ARG A 72 0.50 15.55 -4.45
N ALA A 73 0.47 14.25 -4.72
CA ALA A 73 -0.77 13.51 -4.93
C ALA A 73 -1.60 13.42 -3.64
N ILE A 74 -0.99 13.03 -2.51
CA ILE A 74 -1.71 12.90 -1.23
C ILE A 74 -2.07 14.24 -0.58
N ASP A 75 -1.42 15.33 -0.93
CA ASP A 75 -1.81 16.68 -0.50
C ASP A 75 -3.23 17.02 -0.99
N ILE A 76 -3.63 16.49 -2.15
CA ILE A 76 -4.98 16.66 -2.71
C ILE A 76 -5.96 15.64 -2.12
N THR A 77 -5.57 14.35 -2.00
CA THR A 77 -6.50 13.24 -1.76
C THR A 77 -6.52 12.73 -0.33
N THR A 78 -5.45 12.97 0.43
CA THR A 78 -5.07 12.23 1.64
C THR A 78 -4.89 10.72 1.37
N THR A 79 -4.53 9.94 2.41
CA THR A 79 -4.33 8.49 2.32
C THR A 79 -5.61 7.71 2.61
N THR A 80 -5.59 6.38 2.46
CA THR A 80 -6.75 5.49 2.59
C THR A 80 -6.57 4.44 3.70
N ALA A 81 -7.20 3.28 3.58
CA ALA A 81 -7.22 2.26 4.62
C ALA A 81 -5.83 1.73 5.03
N PRO A 82 -4.86 1.42 4.15
CA PRO A 82 -3.55 0.94 4.58
C PRO A 82 -2.86 1.88 5.58
N HIS A 83 -2.85 3.18 5.27
CA HIS A 83 -2.30 4.18 6.17
C HIS A 83 -3.14 4.33 7.45
N ALA A 84 -4.48 4.25 7.35
CA ALA A 84 -5.35 4.36 8.51
C ALA A 84 -5.09 3.24 9.54
N PHE A 85 -4.79 2.03 9.08
CA PHE A 85 -4.41 0.91 9.95
C PHE A 85 -2.97 1.04 10.48
N SER A 86 -2.04 1.61 9.72
CA SER A 86 -0.62 1.69 10.06
C SER A 86 -0.32 2.42 11.38
N TYR A 87 -1.14 3.38 11.75
CA TYR A 87 -0.92 4.19 12.97
C TYR A 87 -0.87 3.35 14.24
N LYS A 88 -1.68 2.31 14.33
CA LYS A 88 -1.70 1.41 15.49
C LYS A 88 -0.44 0.56 15.56
N PHE A 89 0.00 0.03 14.42
CA PHE A 89 1.24 -0.74 14.35
C PHE A 89 2.46 0.12 14.74
N THR A 90 2.49 1.37 14.29
CA THR A 90 3.56 2.29 14.66
C THR A 90 3.50 2.69 16.14
N SER A 91 2.32 3.07 16.65
CA SER A 91 2.20 3.62 17.99
C SER A 91 2.30 2.58 19.10
N LEU A 92 1.80 1.36 18.89
CA LEU A 92 1.79 0.29 19.91
C LEU A 92 3.04 -0.59 19.84
N TYR A 93 3.55 -0.86 18.63
CA TYR A 93 4.60 -1.85 18.43
C TYR A 93 5.91 -1.24 17.91
N GLY A 94 5.98 0.09 17.73
CA GLY A 94 7.19 0.78 17.30
C GLY A 94 7.67 0.45 15.89
N ILE A 95 6.78 -0.11 15.04
CA ILE A 95 7.13 -0.46 13.66
C ILE A 95 7.31 0.82 12.84
N PRO A 96 8.39 0.94 12.05
CA PRO A 96 8.57 2.07 11.15
C PRO A 96 7.36 2.28 10.25
N HIS A 97 6.90 3.54 10.07
CA HIS A 97 5.62 3.87 9.44
C HIS A 97 5.38 3.17 8.09
N GLY A 98 6.30 3.32 7.14
CA GLY A 98 6.15 2.66 5.82
C GLY A 98 6.13 1.13 5.89
N HIS A 99 6.83 0.51 6.88
CA HIS A 99 6.70 -0.92 7.13
C HIS A 99 5.31 -1.26 7.71
N ALA A 100 4.80 -0.44 8.63
CA ALA A 100 3.46 -0.61 9.17
C ALA A 100 2.37 -0.51 8.09
N VAL A 101 2.52 0.38 7.11
CA VAL A 101 1.66 0.46 5.92
C VAL A 101 1.77 -0.83 5.10
N ALA A 102 2.98 -1.35 4.88
CA ALA A 102 3.23 -2.56 4.10
C ALA A 102 2.53 -3.80 4.66
N LEU A 103 2.28 -3.88 5.97
CA LEU A 103 1.63 -5.04 6.60
C LEU A 103 0.22 -5.32 6.07
N THR A 104 -0.56 -4.28 5.80
CA THR A 104 -1.94 -4.41 5.34
C THR A 104 -2.10 -4.16 3.84
N PHE A 105 -1.08 -3.61 3.21
CA PHE A 105 -1.17 -3.12 1.84
C PHE A 105 -1.55 -4.21 0.82
N PRO A 106 -1.02 -5.45 0.86
CA PRO A 106 -1.40 -6.48 -0.10
C PRO A 106 -2.89 -6.82 -0.07
N TYR A 107 -3.47 -6.92 1.13
CA TYR A 107 -4.90 -7.15 1.29
C TYR A 107 -5.74 -6.03 0.69
N PHE A 108 -5.43 -4.77 1.03
CA PHE A 108 -6.17 -3.62 0.50
C PHE A 108 -5.93 -3.38 -0.99
N PHE A 109 -4.76 -3.75 -1.50
CA PHE A 109 -4.48 -3.68 -2.93
C PHE A 109 -5.43 -4.60 -3.70
N ALA A 110 -5.55 -5.86 -3.29
CA ALA A 110 -6.49 -6.80 -3.89
C ALA A 110 -7.95 -6.34 -3.69
N LEU A 111 -8.33 -5.94 -2.47
CA LEU A 111 -9.68 -5.49 -2.15
C LEU A 111 -10.13 -4.31 -3.03
N ASN A 112 -9.29 -3.29 -3.17
CA ASN A 112 -9.63 -2.09 -3.91
C ASN A 112 -9.62 -2.32 -5.43
N LEU A 113 -8.86 -3.30 -5.94
CA LEU A 113 -8.87 -3.65 -7.36
C LEU A 113 -10.14 -4.42 -7.77
N TYR A 114 -10.72 -5.21 -6.88
CA TYR A 114 -11.94 -5.97 -7.16
C TYR A 114 -13.22 -5.18 -6.91
N GLY A 115 -13.22 -4.22 -6.01
CA GLY A 115 -14.20 -3.14 -5.88
C GLY A 115 -15.68 -3.51 -5.78
N GLU A 116 -16.05 -4.66 -5.18
CA GLU A 116 -17.45 -5.10 -5.15
C GLU A 116 -18.36 -4.21 -4.29
N ARG A 117 -17.83 -3.55 -3.25
CA ARG A 117 -18.58 -2.67 -2.33
C ARG A 117 -18.00 -1.27 -2.30
N LEU A 118 -18.06 -0.62 -3.46
CA LEU A 118 -17.56 0.75 -3.62
C LEU A 118 -18.40 1.74 -2.80
N GLN A 119 -17.75 2.81 -2.36
CA GLN A 119 -18.43 3.99 -1.84
C GLN A 119 -19.46 4.50 -2.86
N SER A 120 -20.64 4.89 -2.39
CA SER A 120 -21.76 5.34 -3.25
C SER A 120 -21.44 6.62 -4.05
N THR A 121 -20.38 7.32 -3.70
CA THR A 121 -19.88 8.51 -4.42
C THR A 121 -19.06 8.17 -5.66
N LEU A 122 -18.69 6.90 -5.87
CA LEU A 122 -17.89 6.44 -7.00
C LEU A 122 -18.78 5.83 -8.07
N ASP A 123 -18.57 6.23 -9.32
CA ASP A 123 -19.08 5.50 -10.47
C ASP A 123 -18.25 4.22 -10.67
N SER A 124 -18.93 3.06 -10.63
CA SER A 124 -18.27 1.75 -10.66
C SER A 124 -17.58 1.47 -12.00
N TYR A 125 -18.12 1.97 -13.10
CA TYR A 125 -17.51 1.80 -14.43
C TYR A 125 -16.23 2.62 -14.55
N GLU A 126 -16.29 3.91 -14.24
CA GLU A 126 -15.12 4.80 -14.27
C GLU A 126 -14.03 4.30 -13.32
N TYR A 127 -14.41 3.90 -12.11
CA TYR A 127 -13.48 3.33 -11.15
C TYR A 127 -12.82 2.06 -11.70
N GLY A 128 -13.59 1.15 -12.28
CA GLY A 128 -13.08 -0.07 -12.91
C GLY A 128 -12.09 0.20 -14.04
N GLN A 129 -12.33 1.23 -14.87
CA GLN A 129 -11.38 1.63 -15.93
C GLN A 129 -10.08 2.18 -15.33
N ARG A 130 -10.17 3.01 -14.29
CA ARG A 130 -8.99 3.52 -13.57
C ARG A 130 -8.15 2.38 -12.97
N MET A 131 -8.78 1.39 -12.34
CA MET A 131 -8.08 0.25 -11.77
C MET A 131 -7.41 -0.63 -12.82
N LYS A 132 -8.01 -0.78 -14.01
CA LYS A 132 -7.36 -1.46 -15.14
C LYS A 132 -6.06 -0.76 -15.55
N LEU A 133 -6.07 0.57 -15.64
CA LEU A 133 -4.87 1.35 -15.98
C LEU A 133 -3.80 1.20 -14.90
N LEU A 134 -4.16 1.24 -13.62
CA LEU A 134 -3.22 1.05 -12.52
C LEU A 134 -2.56 -0.33 -12.57
N VAL A 135 -3.35 -1.39 -12.78
CA VAL A 135 -2.85 -2.76 -12.89
C VAL A 135 -1.87 -2.91 -14.04
N GLN A 136 -2.21 -2.36 -15.23
CA GLN A 136 -1.31 -2.37 -16.38
C GLN A 136 -0.02 -1.61 -16.10
N PHE A 137 -0.12 -0.47 -15.42
CA PHE A 137 1.04 0.36 -15.06
C PHE A 137 2.00 -0.36 -14.10
N LEU A 138 1.47 -1.10 -13.16
CA LEU A 138 2.24 -1.86 -12.17
C LEU A 138 2.64 -3.27 -12.68
N ASP A 139 2.26 -3.63 -13.90
CA ASP A 139 2.46 -4.97 -14.45
C ASP A 139 1.93 -6.07 -13.49
N ALA A 140 0.79 -5.79 -12.86
CA ALA A 140 0.21 -6.65 -11.84
C ALA A 140 -0.69 -7.72 -12.45
N ASP A 141 -0.58 -8.95 -11.93
CA ASP A 141 -1.54 -10.00 -12.26
C ASP A 141 -2.89 -9.68 -11.61
N ARG A 142 -3.94 -9.73 -12.42
CA ARG A 142 -5.33 -9.50 -12.01
C ARG A 142 -6.22 -10.70 -12.36
N SER A 143 -5.70 -11.90 -12.36
CA SER A 143 -6.49 -13.10 -12.65
C SER A 143 -7.54 -13.35 -11.55
N ASP A 144 -7.17 -13.16 -10.28
CA ASP A 144 -8.00 -13.30 -9.11
C ASP A 144 -7.49 -12.45 -7.92
N PHE A 145 -8.24 -12.44 -6.83
CA PHE A 145 -7.92 -11.70 -5.61
C PHE A 145 -6.55 -12.11 -5.03
N LEU A 146 -6.28 -13.41 -4.94
CA LEU A 146 -5.04 -13.94 -4.37
C LEU A 146 -3.84 -13.59 -5.23
N SER A 147 -3.96 -13.63 -6.55
CA SER A 147 -2.90 -13.23 -7.47
C SER A 147 -2.52 -11.76 -7.31
N CYS A 148 -3.50 -10.85 -7.16
CA CYS A 148 -3.26 -9.45 -6.85
C CYS A 148 -2.52 -9.28 -5.51
N GLN A 149 -2.98 -9.99 -4.49
CA GLN A 149 -2.40 -9.95 -3.14
C GLN A 149 -0.97 -10.47 -3.15
N LEU A 150 -0.71 -11.59 -3.82
CA LEU A 150 0.61 -12.18 -3.96
C LEU A 150 1.58 -11.28 -4.75
N HIS A 151 1.10 -10.62 -5.81
CA HIS A 151 1.89 -9.67 -6.59
C HIS A 151 2.44 -8.55 -5.68
N MET A 152 1.58 -7.93 -4.89
CA MET A 152 1.97 -6.85 -3.99
C MET A 152 2.85 -7.36 -2.82
N SER A 153 2.53 -8.54 -2.27
CA SER A 153 3.37 -9.17 -1.24
C SER A 153 4.78 -9.47 -1.74
N THR A 154 4.90 -9.94 -2.98
CA THR A 154 6.20 -10.20 -3.63
C THR A 154 6.99 -8.91 -3.80
N TYR A 155 6.35 -7.84 -4.26
CA TYR A 155 7.01 -6.53 -4.36
C TYR A 155 7.53 -6.06 -3.00
N ILE A 156 6.69 -6.06 -1.96
CA ILE A 156 7.04 -5.65 -0.60
C ILE A 156 8.18 -6.50 -0.04
N SER A 157 8.13 -7.82 -0.24
CA SER A 157 9.19 -8.74 0.17
C SER A 157 10.51 -8.48 -0.53
N SER A 158 10.49 -8.05 -1.80
CA SER A 158 11.69 -7.67 -2.55
C SER A 158 12.42 -6.46 -1.96
N LEU A 159 11.71 -5.64 -1.17
CA LEU A 159 12.25 -4.51 -0.42
C LEU A 159 12.74 -4.92 0.98
N GLY A 160 12.64 -6.20 1.37
CA GLY A 160 12.99 -6.69 2.70
C GLY A 160 12.00 -6.29 3.81
N LEU A 161 10.77 -5.94 3.44
CA LEU A 161 9.69 -5.65 4.37
C LEU A 161 8.79 -6.89 4.48
N SER A 162 8.57 -7.38 5.71
CA SER A 162 7.76 -8.57 5.95
C SER A 162 6.94 -8.45 7.24
N ALA A 163 5.84 -9.22 7.33
CA ALA A 163 4.97 -9.27 8.51
C ALA A 163 5.56 -10.07 9.69
N LYS A 164 6.73 -10.68 9.55
CA LYS A 164 7.35 -11.61 10.53
C LYS A 164 7.57 -11.05 11.93
N ALA A 165 7.49 -9.73 12.11
CA ALA A 165 7.81 -9.07 13.39
C ALA A 165 6.66 -9.09 14.41
N LEU A 166 5.43 -9.46 14.04
CA LEU A 166 4.24 -9.37 14.90
C LEU A 166 3.56 -10.73 15.14
N THR A 167 3.00 -10.88 16.32
CA THR A 167 2.13 -12.01 16.65
C THR A 167 0.74 -11.80 16.05
N PHE A 168 -0.03 -12.88 15.91
CA PHE A 168 -1.43 -12.78 15.44
C PHE A 168 -2.27 -11.87 16.34
N ASP A 169 -2.11 -11.98 17.67
CA ASP A 169 -2.87 -11.17 18.63
C ASP A 169 -2.56 -9.68 18.49
N GLU A 170 -1.32 -9.31 18.22
CA GLU A 170 -0.91 -7.93 17.95
C GLU A 170 -1.55 -7.41 16.66
N LEU A 171 -1.57 -8.23 15.60
CA LEU A 171 -2.21 -7.89 14.33
C LEU A 171 -3.73 -7.75 14.49
N ALA A 172 -4.39 -8.69 15.16
CA ALA A 172 -5.83 -8.66 15.43
C ALA A 172 -6.22 -7.46 16.30
N SER A 173 -5.43 -7.14 17.33
CA SER A 173 -5.64 -5.99 18.20
C SER A 173 -5.54 -4.66 17.43
N ALA A 174 -4.57 -4.54 16.52
CA ALA A 174 -4.43 -3.34 15.69
C ALA A 174 -5.63 -3.17 14.75
N VAL A 175 -6.13 -4.26 14.16
CA VAL A 175 -7.31 -4.24 13.27
C VAL A 175 -8.57 -3.81 14.02
N SER A 176 -8.82 -4.35 15.23
CA SER A 176 -10.00 -4.03 16.02
C SER A 176 -10.05 -2.56 16.48
N SER A 177 -8.92 -1.87 16.52
CA SER A 177 -8.80 -0.47 16.93
C SER A 177 -8.80 0.53 15.78
N PHE A 178 -9.29 0.15 14.61
CA PHE A 178 -9.36 0.98 13.40
C PHE A 178 -10.21 2.25 13.60
N ASN A 179 -9.69 3.38 13.13
CA ASN A 179 -10.39 4.65 13.13
C ASN A 179 -11.13 4.85 11.80
N GLU A 180 -12.46 4.75 11.84
CA GLU A 180 -13.33 4.86 10.67
C GLU A 180 -13.19 6.20 9.94
N GLN A 181 -12.96 7.32 10.65
CA GLN A 181 -12.79 8.62 10.01
C GLN A 181 -11.59 8.65 9.05
N ARG A 182 -10.52 7.94 9.39
CA ARG A 182 -9.31 7.87 8.57
C ARG A 182 -9.46 6.94 7.37
N GLY A 183 -10.37 5.96 7.46
CA GLY A 183 -10.66 5.03 6.36
C GLY A 183 -11.67 5.53 5.33
N ARG A 184 -12.31 6.68 5.56
CA ARG A 184 -13.38 7.21 4.68
C ARG A 184 -12.96 7.46 3.23
N ASN A 185 -11.68 7.66 2.99
CA ASN A 185 -11.16 7.91 1.65
C ASN A 185 -10.91 6.62 0.86
N ASN A 186 -11.04 5.45 1.52
CA ASN A 186 -10.88 4.17 0.82
C ASN A 186 -12.04 3.95 -0.14
N PRO A 187 -11.78 3.49 -1.38
CA PRO A 187 -12.85 3.31 -2.36
C PRO A 187 -13.84 2.20 -1.98
N VAL A 188 -13.36 1.11 -1.37
CA VAL A 188 -14.22 0.06 -0.80
C VAL A 188 -14.58 0.41 0.64
N VAL A 189 -15.85 0.22 1.01
CA VAL A 189 -16.35 0.47 2.37
C VAL A 189 -15.66 -0.46 3.36
N ILE A 190 -15.12 0.10 4.45
CA ILE A 190 -14.45 -0.67 5.51
C ILE A 190 -15.47 -1.02 6.60
N ASP A 191 -16.05 -2.18 6.49
CA ASP A 191 -16.98 -2.76 7.47
C ASP A 191 -16.37 -3.93 8.25
N GLU A 192 -17.16 -4.62 9.06
CA GLU A 192 -16.71 -5.74 9.87
C GLU A 192 -16.28 -6.95 9.01
N GLU A 193 -16.85 -7.13 7.83
CA GLU A 193 -16.44 -8.20 6.91
C GLU A 193 -15.05 -7.93 6.34
N VAL A 194 -14.76 -6.70 5.95
CA VAL A 194 -13.42 -6.29 5.50
C VAL A 194 -12.40 -6.44 6.62
N LYS A 195 -12.75 -6.06 7.86
CA LYS A 195 -11.86 -6.22 9.02
C LYS A 195 -11.59 -7.70 9.30
N SER A 196 -12.62 -8.55 9.23
CA SER A 196 -12.48 -10.01 9.41
C SER A 196 -11.63 -10.62 8.28
N GLY A 197 -11.82 -10.18 7.04
CA GLY A 197 -10.99 -10.59 5.91
C GLY A 197 -9.52 -10.23 6.10
N LEU A 198 -9.22 -9.03 6.63
CA LEU A 198 -7.85 -8.62 6.97
C LEU A 198 -7.25 -9.50 8.08
N GLN A 199 -8.04 -9.89 9.09
CA GLN A 199 -7.58 -10.81 10.13
C GLN A 199 -7.26 -12.20 9.56
N ASN A 200 -8.10 -12.72 8.66
CA ASN A 200 -7.85 -13.98 7.96
C ASN A 200 -6.57 -13.93 7.12
N TYR A 201 -6.35 -12.85 6.41
CA TYR A 201 -5.09 -12.61 5.69
C TYR A 201 -3.86 -12.75 6.59
N PHE A 202 -3.91 -12.20 7.80
CA PHE A 202 -2.82 -12.35 8.74
C PHE A 202 -2.66 -13.78 9.29
N MET A 203 -3.74 -14.56 9.41
CA MET A 203 -3.65 -15.97 9.79
C MET A 203 -2.95 -16.80 8.70
N GLU A 204 -3.31 -16.59 7.45
CA GLU A 204 -2.74 -17.30 6.30
C GLU A 204 -1.22 -17.02 6.15
N LEU A 205 -0.79 -15.76 6.36
CA LEU A 205 0.63 -15.41 6.35
C LEU A 205 1.46 -16.20 7.37
N LYS A 206 0.87 -16.54 8.53
CA LYS A 206 1.57 -17.29 9.57
C LYS A 206 1.63 -18.78 9.32
N GLU A 207 0.66 -19.34 8.63
CA GLU A 207 0.68 -20.74 8.24
C GLU A 207 1.73 -21.00 7.18
N SER A 208 1.87 -20.09 6.20
CA SER A 208 2.89 -20.19 5.16
C SER A 208 4.34 -20.02 5.66
N ASP A 209 4.54 -19.41 6.83
CA ASP A 209 5.87 -19.26 7.45
C ASP A 209 6.33 -20.50 8.25
N LYS A 210 5.48 -21.53 8.39
CA LYS A 210 5.79 -22.79 9.12
C LYS A 210 6.20 -23.93 8.20
N GLU A 211 6.00 -23.78 6.89
CA GLU A 211 6.46 -24.70 5.84
C GLU A 211 7.83 -24.28 5.28
#